data_718150e9dcf979d467d09c7afbdd1c77
#
_entry.id   718150e9dcf979d467d09c7afbdd1c77
#
_cell.length_a   1.000
_cell.length_b   1.000
_cell.length_c   1.000
_cell.angle_alpha   90.00
_cell.angle_beta   90.00
_cell.angle_gamma   90.00
#
_symmetry.space_group_name_H-M   'P 1'
#
loop_
_entity.id
_entity.type
_entity.pdbx_description
1 polymer ?
#
loop_
_entity_poly.entity_id
_entity_poly.type
_entity_poly.pdbx_seq_one_letter_code
_entity_poly.pdbx_strand_id
1 'polypeptide(L)'
;MIAWHESCSTIDNFWEVTTLETVETISLSELNLDEQGCYCLRSKPNSTGYIRKNTWLKESFKEGLKYIILMEDSKPAGFIEYTPIEYSSRVVYGDNYLVIHCLWVHITGKGYASKLINQCIQDAKEQKKSGVIMITNQETSWTPSKEVFLRSNFIEVDQAPYGFELLVHKLEEAADPFFPNDWDERLAAFNELTIVRTPQCPFLNIATDNVIEAAEKLGIEGTVIDMKSREELLKFSPTPYGVYGVIYKNKLLSFHRLTVHSAMKRLKELSREG
;
A
#
# COMPACT_ATOMS: atom_id res chain seq x y z
N MET A 1 12.01 23.49 80.47
CA MET A 1 12.92 23.18 79.33
C MET A 1 12.21 22.29 78.40
N ILE A 2 11.67 22.85 77.29
CA ILE A 2 10.89 22.15 76.25
C ILE A 2 11.75 22.18 75.00
N ALA A 3 12.20 21.01 74.55
CA ALA A 3 12.97 20.84 73.33
C ALA A 3 12.02 20.75 72.15
N TRP A 4 12.23 21.64 71.13
CA TRP A 4 11.56 21.57 69.84
C TRP A 4 12.37 20.66 68.90
N HIS A 5 11.74 19.60 68.37
CA HIS A 5 12.25 18.83 67.26
C HIS A 5 11.73 19.45 65.99
N GLU A 6 12.58 20.05 65.20
CA GLU A 6 12.33 20.42 63.82
C GLU A 6 12.49 19.15 62.93
N SER A 7 11.39 18.71 62.36
CA SER A 7 11.40 17.69 61.28
C SER A 7 11.59 18.40 59.93
N CYS A 8 12.79 18.28 59.39
CA CYS A 8 13.09 18.68 58.03
C CYS A 8 12.45 17.67 57.04
N SER A 9 11.36 18.07 56.40
CA SER A 9 10.78 17.31 55.28
C SER A 9 11.54 17.63 53.98
N THR A 10 12.37 16.71 53.54
CA THR A 10 12.97 16.73 52.20
C THR A 10 11.87 16.57 51.16
N ILE A 11 11.59 17.62 50.42
CA ILE A 11 10.75 17.60 49.24
C ILE A 11 11.62 17.03 48.11
N ASP A 12 11.49 15.75 47.81
CA ASP A 12 12.02 15.15 46.60
C ASP A 12 11.25 15.71 45.40
N ASN A 13 11.82 16.71 44.74
CA ASN A 13 11.38 17.16 43.43
C ASN A 13 11.75 16.08 42.41
N PHE A 14 10.86 15.13 42.18
CA PHE A 14 10.90 14.25 41.04
C PHE A 14 10.59 15.09 39.79
N TRP A 15 11.63 15.57 39.11
CA TRP A 15 11.48 16.09 37.76
C TRP A 15 11.26 14.89 36.85
N GLU A 16 10.01 14.54 36.51
CA GLU A 16 9.71 13.73 35.39
C GLU A 16 10.23 14.46 34.14
N VAL A 17 11.36 14.00 33.62
CA VAL A 17 11.84 14.42 32.31
C VAL A 17 10.88 13.76 31.30
N THR A 18 9.83 14.47 30.96
CA THR A 18 8.98 14.11 29.81
C THR A 18 9.85 14.27 28.59
N THR A 19 10.46 13.20 28.13
CA THR A 19 11.11 13.17 26.81
C THR A 19 10.02 13.46 25.79
N LEU A 20 10.08 14.62 25.16
CA LEU A 20 9.20 14.97 24.06
C LEU A 20 9.49 13.97 22.93
N GLU A 21 8.52 13.11 22.64
CA GLU A 21 8.59 12.21 21.48
C GLU A 21 8.83 13.05 20.23
N THR A 22 9.94 12.82 19.53
CA THR A 22 10.24 13.52 18.29
C THR A 22 9.63 12.77 17.11
N VAL A 23 8.72 13.44 16.38
CA VAL A 23 8.09 12.88 15.18
C VAL A 23 8.47 13.71 13.97
N GLU A 24 9.28 13.13 13.11
CA GLU A 24 9.78 13.74 11.87
C GLU A 24 9.44 12.88 10.64
N THR A 25 9.63 13.42 9.45
CA THR A 25 9.44 12.69 8.19
C THR A 25 10.69 12.73 7.34
N ILE A 26 11.02 11.60 6.70
CA ILE A 26 12.11 11.48 5.73
C ILE A 26 11.49 11.19 4.37
N SER A 27 11.70 12.09 3.41
CA SER A 27 11.35 11.84 2.02
C SER A 27 12.45 11.03 1.35
N LEU A 28 12.13 9.84 0.83
CA LEU A 28 13.06 9.05 0.05
C LEU A 28 13.20 9.65 -1.34
N SER A 29 14.40 9.49 -1.87
CA SER A 29 14.81 9.88 -3.21
C SER A 29 15.88 8.90 -3.74
N GLU A 30 16.26 9.02 -4.99
CA GLU A 30 17.38 8.23 -5.54
C GLU A 30 18.68 8.41 -4.73
N LEU A 31 18.89 9.59 -4.13
CA LEU A 31 20.12 9.93 -3.42
C LEU A 31 20.25 9.25 -2.05
N ASN A 32 19.13 8.97 -1.37
CA ASN A 32 19.15 8.45 0.01
C ASN A 32 18.51 7.06 0.16
N LEU A 33 17.94 6.50 -0.91
CA LEU A 33 17.26 5.21 -0.86
C LEU A 33 18.16 4.06 -0.40
N ASP A 34 19.41 4.03 -0.84
CA ASP A 34 20.35 2.94 -0.51
C ASP A 34 20.76 2.99 0.98
N GLU A 35 20.82 4.17 1.58
CA GLU A 35 21.10 4.37 3.00
C GLU A 35 19.86 4.15 3.86
N GLN A 36 18.74 4.81 3.53
CA GLN A 36 17.52 4.80 4.33
C GLN A 36 16.70 3.52 4.14
N GLY A 37 16.68 2.96 2.92
CA GLY A 37 15.89 1.80 2.53
C GLY A 37 14.37 2.06 2.55
N CYS A 38 13.60 1.28 1.81
CA CYS A 38 12.14 1.34 1.92
C CYS A 38 11.67 0.66 3.22
N TYR A 39 10.47 1.01 3.70
CA TYR A 39 9.92 0.53 4.96
C TYR A 39 9.68 -0.99 4.98
N CYS A 40 9.03 -1.51 3.92
CA CYS A 40 8.65 -2.92 3.84
C CYS A 40 9.85 -3.83 3.58
N LEU A 41 9.92 -4.98 4.26
CA LEU A 41 11.02 -5.96 4.19
C LEU A 41 12.42 -5.40 4.51
N ARG A 42 12.51 -4.29 5.22
CA ARG A 42 13.77 -3.64 5.61
C ARG A 42 14.75 -4.58 6.34
N SER A 43 14.24 -5.55 7.08
CA SER A 43 15.05 -6.58 7.76
C SER A 43 15.60 -7.66 6.81
N LYS A 44 15.22 -7.65 5.51
CA LYS A 44 15.62 -8.63 4.49
C LYS A 44 16.11 -7.93 3.21
N PRO A 45 17.17 -7.09 3.29
CA PRO A 45 17.60 -6.25 2.16
C PRO A 45 18.09 -7.05 0.95
N ASN A 46 18.51 -8.30 1.16
CA ASN A 46 19.00 -9.19 0.09
C ASN A 46 17.88 -10.04 -0.53
N SER A 47 16.60 -9.88 -0.10
CA SER A 47 15.50 -10.63 -0.71
C SER A 47 15.18 -10.09 -2.10
N THR A 48 14.80 -10.98 -3.01
CA THR A 48 14.43 -10.62 -4.40
C THR A 48 13.35 -9.52 -4.42
N GLY A 49 12.34 -9.62 -3.55
CA GLY A 49 11.26 -8.63 -3.48
C GLY A 49 11.76 -7.26 -3.06
N TYR A 50 12.68 -7.18 -2.08
CA TYR A 50 13.25 -5.91 -1.64
C TYR A 50 14.11 -5.26 -2.73
N ILE A 51 14.96 -6.04 -3.39
CA ILE A 51 15.80 -5.57 -4.50
C ILE A 51 14.93 -5.04 -5.65
N ARG A 52 13.92 -5.81 -6.06
CA ARG A 52 12.96 -5.38 -7.11
C ARG A 52 12.25 -4.08 -6.75
N LYS A 53 11.77 -3.95 -5.49
CA LYS A 53 11.11 -2.72 -5.02
C LYS A 53 12.05 -1.52 -5.10
N ASN A 54 13.29 -1.66 -4.63
CA ASN A 54 14.26 -0.56 -4.64
C ASN A 54 14.64 -0.14 -6.07
N THR A 55 14.81 -1.10 -6.99
CA THR A 55 15.06 -0.81 -8.40
C THR A 55 13.89 -0.02 -9.00
N TRP A 56 12.67 -0.47 -8.75
CA TRP A 56 11.47 0.21 -9.21
C TRP A 56 11.31 1.62 -8.60
N LEU A 57 11.62 1.80 -7.32
CA LEU A 57 11.56 3.11 -6.65
C LEU A 57 12.50 4.12 -7.30
N LYS A 58 13.73 3.72 -7.65
CA LYS A 58 14.71 4.60 -8.33
C LYS A 58 14.17 5.14 -9.65
N GLU A 59 13.50 4.31 -10.44
CA GLU A 59 12.86 4.75 -11.69
C GLU A 59 11.62 5.62 -11.41
N SER A 60 10.77 5.19 -10.49
CA SER A 60 9.52 5.89 -10.17
C SER A 60 9.72 7.28 -9.54
N PHE A 61 10.85 7.51 -8.83
CA PHE A 61 11.18 8.85 -8.35
C PHE A 61 11.38 9.86 -9.49
N LYS A 62 11.88 9.43 -10.64
CA LYS A 62 12.02 10.27 -11.85
C LYS A 62 10.66 10.65 -12.44
N GLU A 63 9.64 9.84 -12.19
CA GLU A 63 8.25 10.01 -12.61
C GLU A 63 7.39 10.75 -11.57
N GLY A 64 8.02 11.24 -10.50
CA GLY A 64 7.34 12.06 -9.47
C GLY A 64 6.74 11.25 -8.31
N LEU A 65 7.05 9.95 -8.18
CA LEU A 65 6.67 9.18 -7.01
C LEU A 65 7.26 9.81 -5.74
N LYS A 66 6.46 9.87 -4.69
CA LYS A 66 6.87 10.24 -3.34
C LYS A 66 6.77 9.03 -2.41
N TYR A 67 7.82 8.83 -1.62
CA TYR A 67 7.87 7.83 -0.56
C TYR A 67 8.34 8.51 0.72
N ILE A 68 7.45 8.65 1.69
CA ILE A 68 7.73 9.39 2.93
C ILE A 68 7.68 8.40 4.09
N ILE A 69 8.77 8.31 4.84
CA ILE A 69 8.84 7.53 6.09
C ILE A 69 8.59 8.49 7.25
N LEU A 70 7.67 8.11 8.13
CA LEU A 70 7.47 8.76 9.41
C LEU A 70 8.36 8.10 10.44
N MET A 71 9.16 8.91 11.12
CA MET A 71 10.08 8.49 12.19
C MET A 71 9.53 8.94 13.54
N GLU A 72 9.63 8.08 14.54
CA GLU A 72 9.37 8.37 15.94
C GLU A 72 10.62 7.97 16.73
N ASP A 73 11.23 8.93 17.43
CA ASP A 73 12.47 8.71 18.17
C ASP A 73 13.56 7.98 17.35
N SER A 74 13.78 8.46 16.13
CA SER A 74 14.73 7.90 15.15
C SER A 74 14.40 6.47 14.68
N LYS A 75 13.19 5.96 14.92
CA LYS A 75 12.72 4.64 14.44
C LYS A 75 11.60 4.80 13.41
N PRO A 76 11.60 4.00 12.34
CA PRO A 76 10.51 4.02 11.37
C PRO A 76 9.18 3.59 12.01
N ALA A 77 8.20 4.48 12.07
CA ALA A 77 6.88 4.26 12.68
C ALA A 77 5.76 4.12 11.64
N GLY A 78 6.01 4.50 10.39
CA GLY A 78 5.05 4.37 9.30
C GLY A 78 5.60 4.91 7.99
N PHE A 79 4.81 4.81 6.93
CA PHE A 79 5.15 5.40 5.64
C PHE A 79 3.90 5.63 4.79
N ILE A 80 4.05 6.50 3.81
CA ILE A 80 3.11 6.68 2.71
C ILE A 80 3.85 6.66 1.37
N GLU A 81 3.23 6.09 0.34
CA GLU A 81 3.70 6.07 -1.03
C GLU A 81 2.60 6.54 -1.95
N TYR A 82 2.87 7.53 -2.80
CA TYR A 82 1.93 8.09 -3.78
C TYR A 82 2.65 8.62 -5.02
N THR A 83 1.92 8.71 -6.11
CA THR A 83 2.46 9.11 -7.42
C THR A 83 1.42 9.85 -8.25
N PRO A 84 1.81 10.63 -9.27
CA PRO A 84 0.86 11.11 -10.27
C PRO A 84 0.11 9.95 -10.92
N ILE A 85 -1.18 10.15 -11.22
CA ILE A 85 -2.06 9.10 -11.77
C ILE A 85 -1.53 8.49 -13.06
N GLU A 86 -0.79 9.28 -13.84
CA GLU A 86 -0.17 8.89 -15.11
C GLU A 86 0.86 7.77 -14.97
N TYR A 87 1.43 7.61 -13.75
CA TYR A 87 2.45 6.60 -13.41
C TYR A 87 1.98 5.60 -12.36
N SER A 88 0.68 5.64 -12.02
CA SER A 88 0.14 4.81 -10.96
C SER A 88 0.07 3.33 -11.33
N SER A 89 0.40 2.47 -10.36
CA SER A 89 0.16 1.03 -10.42
C SER A 89 -1.26 0.64 -10.02
N ARG A 90 -2.22 1.55 -10.04
CA ARG A 90 -3.65 1.30 -9.77
C ARG A 90 -4.45 1.42 -11.06
N VAL A 91 -5.46 0.56 -11.22
CA VAL A 91 -6.36 0.58 -12.39
C VAL A 91 -7.50 1.53 -12.11
N VAL A 92 -7.28 2.80 -12.36
CA VAL A 92 -8.22 3.90 -12.18
C VAL A 92 -8.00 4.93 -13.28
N TYR A 93 -9.07 5.50 -13.78
CA TYR A 93 -9.07 6.62 -14.71
C TYR A 93 -9.36 7.93 -13.99
N GLY A 94 -8.80 8.99 -14.47
CA GLY A 94 -8.95 10.35 -13.94
C GLY A 94 -7.89 11.25 -14.54
N ASP A 95 -8.00 12.54 -14.31
CA ASP A 95 -7.08 13.53 -14.85
C ASP A 95 -6.51 14.41 -13.74
N ASN A 96 -5.19 14.56 -13.73
CA ASN A 96 -4.46 15.44 -12.79
C ASN A 96 -4.63 15.09 -11.29
N TYR A 97 -4.66 13.81 -10.92
CA TYR A 97 -4.70 13.36 -9.53
C TYR A 97 -3.35 12.84 -9.02
N LEU A 98 -3.15 12.86 -7.69
CA LEU A 98 -2.21 11.95 -7.03
C LEU A 98 -2.93 10.68 -6.60
N VAL A 99 -2.26 9.53 -6.69
CA VAL A 99 -2.80 8.23 -6.26
C VAL A 99 -1.94 7.67 -5.14
N ILE A 100 -2.56 7.43 -3.98
CA ILE A 100 -1.89 6.76 -2.87
C ILE A 100 -1.78 5.27 -3.21
N HIS A 101 -0.54 4.78 -3.28
CA HIS A 101 -0.24 3.38 -3.51
C HIS A 101 -0.27 2.55 -2.22
N CYS A 102 0.27 3.10 -1.14
CA CYS A 102 0.37 2.41 0.13
C CYS A 102 0.43 3.40 1.29
N LEU A 103 -0.16 3.01 2.41
CA LEU A 103 -0.09 3.70 3.69
C LEU A 103 0.01 2.64 4.78
N TRP A 104 0.98 2.75 5.65
CA TRP A 104 1.13 1.88 6.79
C TRP A 104 1.65 2.64 8.01
N VAL A 105 1.11 2.32 9.20
CA VAL A 105 1.62 2.83 10.47
C VAL A 105 1.73 1.68 11.47
N HIS A 106 2.81 1.68 12.24
CA HIS A 106 3.09 0.62 13.22
C HIS A 106 2.18 0.73 14.45
N ILE A 107 1.90 1.98 14.90
CA ILE A 107 1.09 2.26 16.08
C ILE A 107 -0.16 3.02 15.66
N THR A 108 -1.31 2.50 16.01
CA THR A 108 -2.61 3.17 15.81
C THR A 108 -2.90 4.14 16.95
N GLY A 109 -3.77 5.13 16.71
CA GLY A 109 -4.21 6.09 17.74
C GLY A 109 -3.31 7.31 17.93
N LYS A 110 -2.06 7.33 17.43
CA LYS A 110 -1.13 8.49 17.51
C LYS A 110 -1.34 9.54 16.39
N GLY A 111 -2.31 9.38 15.50
CA GLY A 111 -2.56 10.32 14.39
C GLY A 111 -1.57 10.22 13.22
N TYR A 112 -0.68 9.25 13.20
CA TYR A 112 0.39 9.12 12.18
C TYR A 112 -0.15 8.93 10.76
N ALA A 113 -1.19 8.13 10.60
CA ALA A 113 -1.84 7.95 9.31
C ALA A 113 -2.40 9.28 8.77
N SER A 114 -3.11 10.04 9.61
CA SER A 114 -3.63 11.37 9.25
C SER A 114 -2.51 12.35 8.91
N LYS A 115 -1.39 12.34 9.65
CA LYS A 115 -0.22 13.18 9.35
C LYS A 115 0.34 12.87 7.96
N LEU A 116 0.50 11.59 7.61
CA LEU A 116 1.00 11.15 6.31
C LEU A 116 0.01 11.47 5.17
N ILE A 117 -1.29 11.26 5.38
CA ILE A 117 -2.33 11.62 4.40
C ILE A 117 -2.34 13.15 4.17
N ASN A 118 -2.28 13.95 5.23
CA ASN A 118 -2.24 15.41 5.12
C ASN A 118 -0.99 15.89 4.37
N GLN A 119 0.15 15.22 4.52
CA GLN A 119 1.34 15.52 3.72
C GLN A 119 1.08 15.28 2.23
N CYS A 120 0.47 14.15 1.86
CA CYS A 120 0.09 13.87 0.48
C CYS A 120 -0.90 14.91 -0.08
N ILE A 121 -1.89 15.32 0.71
CA ILE A 121 -2.86 16.37 0.32
C ILE A 121 -2.15 17.71 0.11
N GLN A 122 -1.19 18.06 0.98
CA GLN A 122 -0.41 19.29 0.85
C GLN A 122 0.45 19.27 -0.42
N ASP A 123 1.15 18.17 -0.68
CA ASP A 123 1.93 17.99 -1.91
C ASP A 123 1.04 18.08 -3.18
N ALA A 124 -0.18 17.55 -3.13
CA ALA A 124 -1.15 17.67 -4.20
C ALA A 124 -1.54 19.14 -4.47
N LYS A 125 -1.77 19.93 -3.41
CA LYS A 125 -2.04 21.37 -3.52
C LYS A 125 -0.87 22.13 -4.15
N GLU A 126 0.36 21.86 -3.69
CA GLU A 126 1.58 22.50 -4.21
C GLU A 126 1.82 22.18 -5.68
N GLN A 127 1.48 20.95 -6.11
CA GLN A 127 1.56 20.49 -7.49
C GLN A 127 0.33 20.91 -8.34
N LYS A 128 -0.64 21.63 -7.77
CA LYS A 128 -1.90 22.03 -8.44
C LYS A 128 -2.64 20.83 -9.03
N LYS A 129 -2.72 19.75 -8.26
CA LYS A 129 -3.50 18.56 -8.62
C LYS A 129 -4.99 18.78 -8.32
N SER A 130 -5.86 18.13 -9.08
CA SER A 130 -7.31 18.19 -8.86
C SER A 130 -7.73 17.48 -7.54
N GLY A 131 -6.89 16.58 -7.05
CA GLY A 131 -7.12 15.89 -5.78
C GLY A 131 -6.21 14.71 -5.55
N VAL A 132 -6.59 13.91 -4.53
CA VAL A 132 -5.87 12.70 -4.13
C VAL A 132 -6.84 11.51 -4.16
N ILE A 133 -6.40 10.40 -4.78
CA ILE A 133 -7.16 9.16 -4.92
C ILE A 133 -6.59 8.09 -3.99
N MET A 134 -7.49 7.27 -3.42
CA MET A 134 -7.14 6.02 -2.75
C MET A 134 -8.11 4.91 -3.15
N ILE A 135 -7.60 3.71 -3.37
CA ILE A 135 -8.39 2.50 -3.58
C ILE A 135 -8.34 1.66 -2.31
N THR A 136 -9.51 1.45 -1.70
CA THR A 136 -9.67 0.60 -0.51
C THR A 136 -10.39 -0.69 -0.86
N ASN A 137 -10.38 -1.64 0.09
CA ASN A 137 -11.11 -2.88 -0.04
C ASN A 137 -11.54 -3.35 1.35
N GLN A 138 -12.83 -3.65 1.51
CA GLN A 138 -13.40 -4.03 2.81
C GLN A 138 -13.14 -5.49 3.20
N GLU A 139 -12.79 -6.34 2.23
CA GLU A 139 -12.65 -7.78 2.45
C GLU A 139 -11.25 -8.19 2.90
N THR A 140 -10.31 -7.25 2.99
CA THR A 140 -8.92 -7.54 3.33
C THR A 140 -8.24 -6.44 4.15
N SER A 141 -7.36 -6.84 5.05
CA SER A 141 -6.42 -5.94 5.72
C SER A 141 -5.17 -5.61 4.90
N TRP A 142 -5.12 -6.03 3.63
CA TRP A 142 -4.00 -5.74 2.74
C TRP A 142 -3.99 -4.29 2.24
N THR A 143 -5.14 -3.65 2.24
CA THR A 143 -5.28 -2.21 2.04
C THR A 143 -5.58 -1.51 3.36
N PRO A 144 -5.23 -0.22 3.52
CA PRO A 144 -5.66 0.56 4.67
C PRO A 144 -7.19 0.64 4.75
N SER A 145 -7.71 0.75 6.00
CA SER A 145 -9.13 0.92 6.24
C SER A 145 -9.68 2.23 5.65
N LYS A 146 -10.85 2.16 5.02
CA LYS A 146 -11.58 3.30 4.45
C LYS A 146 -11.79 4.44 5.45
N GLU A 147 -12.10 4.12 6.71
CA GLU A 147 -12.40 5.08 7.76
C GLU A 147 -11.25 6.06 8.02
N VAL A 148 -10.00 5.65 7.77
CA VAL A 148 -8.83 6.52 7.91
C VAL A 148 -8.90 7.67 6.90
N PHE A 149 -9.33 7.39 5.68
CA PHE A 149 -9.46 8.36 4.59
C PHE A 149 -10.73 9.22 4.74
N LEU A 150 -11.85 8.64 5.14
CA LEU A 150 -13.09 9.40 5.39
C LEU A 150 -12.88 10.49 6.44
N ARG A 151 -12.07 10.22 7.49
CA ARG A 151 -11.67 11.23 8.49
C ARG A 151 -10.79 12.35 7.93
N SER A 152 -10.18 12.13 6.76
CA SER A 152 -9.37 13.13 6.03
C SER A 152 -10.15 13.75 4.86
N ASN A 153 -11.49 13.76 4.94
CA ASN A 153 -12.43 14.32 3.95
C ASN A 153 -12.32 13.68 2.56
N PHE A 154 -11.97 12.40 2.48
CA PHE A 154 -12.19 11.63 1.28
C PHE A 154 -13.67 11.24 1.20
N ILE A 155 -14.19 11.18 -0.01
CA ILE A 155 -15.52 10.67 -0.32
C ILE A 155 -15.40 9.49 -1.26
N GLU A 156 -16.32 8.54 -1.17
CA GLU A 156 -16.44 7.45 -2.12
C GLU A 156 -17.15 7.94 -3.39
N VAL A 157 -16.57 7.62 -4.54
CA VAL A 157 -17.09 8.09 -5.84
C VAL A 157 -17.37 6.94 -6.81
N ASP A 158 -16.80 5.74 -6.60
CA ASP A 158 -17.03 4.59 -7.45
C ASP A 158 -16.73 3.27 -6.72
N GLN A 159 -17.24 2.15 -7.26
CA GLN A 159 -17.03 0.80 -6.75
C GLN A 159 -16.70 -0.17 -7.90
N ALA A 160 -15.97 -1.23 -7.58
CA ALA A 160 -15.68 -2.33 -8.50
C ALA A 160 -15.90 -3.69 -7.83
N PRO A 161 -16.00 -4.79 -8.60
CA PRO A 161 -16.14 -6.14 -8.08
C PRO A 161 -15.09 -6.48 -6.99
N TYR A 162 -15.41 -7.46 -6.16
CA TYR A 162 -14.57 -7.95 -5.06
C TYR A 162 -14.35 -6.94 -3.94
N GLY A 163 -15.33 -6.04 -3.69
CA GLY A 163 -15.31 -5.10 -2.56
C GLY A 163 -14.32 -3.94 -2.70
N PHE A 164 -13.92 -3.58 -3.92
CA PHE A 164 -13.08 -2.41 -4.15
C PHE A 164 -13.91 -1.13 -4.16
N GLU A 165 -13.38 -0.10 -3.50
CA GLU A 165 -13.97 1.22 -3.37
C GLU A 165 -12.96 2.27 -3.80
N LEU A 166 -13.43 3.27 -4.56
CA LEU A 166 -12.65 4.40 -5.01
C LEU A 166 -12.96 5.62 -4.16
N LEU A 167 -11.96 6.10 -3.46
CA LEU A 167 -12.06 7.29 -2.61
C LEU A 167 -11.28 8.45 -3.23
N VAL A 168 -11.84 9.65 -3.13
CA VAL A 168 -11.19 10.88 -3.60
C VAL A 168 -11.29 11.99 -2.56
N HIS A 169 -10.18 12.71 -2.36
CA HIS A 169 -10.15 14.01 -1.69
C HIS A 169 -9.99 15.07 -2.78
N LYS A 170 -11.05 15.83 -3.08
CA LYS A 170 -11.03 16.89 -4.09
C LYS A 170 -10.39 18.15 -3.56
N LEU A 171 -9.56 18.79 -4.37
CA LEU A 171 -8.94 20.09 -4.09
C LEU A 171 -9.56 21.21 -4.91
N GLU A 172 -10.22 20.87 -6.03
CA GLU A 172 -10.95 21.75 -6.91
C GLU A 172 -12.17 21.06 -7.51
N GLU A 173 -13.01 21.77 -8.21
CA GLU A 173 -14.10 21.17 -8.97
C GLU A 173 -13.53 20.51 -10.24
N ALA A 174 -13.53 19.18 -10.25
CA ALA A 174 -13.04 18.36 -11.35
C ALA A 174 -13.92 17.12 -11.52
N ALA A 175 -13.84 16.47 -12.69
CA ALA A 175 -14.50 15.20 -12.94
C ALA A 175 -14.03 14.14 -11.95
N ASP A 176 -14.95 13.31 -11.45
CA ASP A 176 -14.62 12.23 -10.57
C ASP A 176 -13.73 11.19 -11.27
N PRO A 177 -12.73 10.65 -10.57
CA PRO A 177 -12.03 9.47 -11.04
C PRO A 177 -12.99 8.27 -11.05
N PHE A 178 -12.73 7.28 -11.91
CA PHE A 178 -13.60 6.12 -12.06
C PHE A 178 -12.81 4.85 -12.38
N PHE A 179 -13.40 3.71 -12.09
CA PHE A 179 -12.90 2.40 -12.50
C PHE A 179 -13.34 2.04 -13.93
N PRO A 180 -12.57 1.22 -14.67
CA PRO A 180 -13.11 0.53 -15.83
C PRO A 180 -14.25 -0.41 -15.41
N ASN A 181 -15.10 -0.79 -16.35
CA ASN A 181 -16.25 -1.67 -16.10
C ASN A 181 -16.18 -3.03 -16.83
N ASP A 182 -15.03 -3.35 -17.42
CA ASP A 182 -14.75 -4.52 -18.23
C ASP A 182 -14.05 -5.67 -17.45
N TRP A 183 -14.34 -5.79 -16.14
CA TRP A 183 -13.63 -6.74 -15.28
C TRP A 183 -13.85 -8.21 -15.66
N ASP A 184 -15.04 -8.58 -16.11
CA ASP A 184 -15.35 -9.94 -16.52
C ASP A 184 -14.62 -10.32 -17.82
N GLU A 185 -14.53 -9.38 -18.77
CA GLU A 185 -13.79 -9.55 -20.02
C GLU A 185 -12.28 -9.72 -19.75
N ARG A 186 -11.75 -8.96 -18.79
CA ARG A 186 -10.35 -9.07 -18.35
C ARG A 186 -10.07 -10.45 -17.74
N LEU A 187 -10.94 -10.95 -16.87
CA LEU A 187 -10.80 -12.26 -16.26
C LEU A 187 -10.95 -13.37 -17.28
N ALA A 188 -11.84 -13.23 -18.28
CA ALA A 188 -12.06 -14.21 -19.34
C ALA A 188 -10.81 -14.47 -20.22
N ALA A 189 -9.83 -13.55 -20.20
CA ALA A 189 -8.55 -13.75 -20.88
C ALA A 189 -7.62 -14.79 -20.22
N PHE A 190 -7.92 -15.24 -18.99
CA PHE A 190 -7.03 -16.08 -18.18
C PHE A 190 -7.71 -17.41 -17.80
N ASN A 191 -7.61 -18.43 -18.66
CA ASN A 191 -8.12 -19.76 -18.35
C ASN A 191 -7.15 -20.59 -17.50
N GLU A 192 -5.85 -20.53 -17.80
CA GLU A 192 -4.80 -21.21 -17.05
C GLU A 192 -4.42 -20.42 -15.80
N LEU A 193 -3.80 -21.09 -14.83
CA LEU A 193 -3.31 -20.39 -13.63
C LEU A 193 -2.30 -19.31 -14.04
N THR A 194 -2.70 -18.06 -13.82
CA THR A 194 -1.89 -16.90 -14.15
C THR A 194 -1.76 -15.99 -12.95
N ILE A 195 -0.52 -15.57 -12.66
CA ILE A 195 -0.21 -14.60 -11.63
C ILE A 195 0.27 -13.33 -12.32
N VAL A 196 -0.50 -12.27 -12.24
CA VAL A 196 -0.09 -10.94 -12.70
C VAL A 196 0.46 -10.14 -11.53
N ARG A 197 1.57 -9.40 -11.72
CA ARG A 197 2.18 -8.62 -10.67
C ARG A 197 2.98 -7.43 -11.18
N THR A 198 3.20 -6.45 -10.30
CA THR A 198 4.11 -5.32 -10.52
C THR A 198 5.25 -5.35 -9.48
N PRO A 199 6.31 -4.57 -9.64
CA PRO A 199 7.37 -4.45 -8.63
C PRO A 199 7.03 -3.54 -7.42
N GLN A 200 5.84 -2.95 -7.38
CA GLN A 200 5.44 -1.95 -6.39
C GLN A 200 5.49 -2.48 -4.94
N CYS A 201 5.10 -3.71 -4.67
CA CYS A 201 5.10 -4.27 -3.32
C CYS A 201 6.16 -5.37 -3.17
N PRO A 202 7.10 -5.30 -2.21
CA PRO A 202 8.18 -6.28 -2.07
C PRO A 202 7.70 -7.65 -1.57
N PHE A 203 6.50 -7.74 -1.00
CA PHE A 203 5.92 -9.02 -0.55
C PHE A 203 5.39 -9.88 -1.70
N LEU A 204 5.29 -9.36 -2.92
CA LEU A 204 4.70 -10.09 -4.05
C LEU A 204 5.56 -11.26 -4.54
N ASN A 205 6.88 -11.21 -4.34
CA ASN A 205 7.72 -12.36 -4.62
C ASN A 205 7.30 -13.56 -3.73
N ILE A 206 7.22 -13.34 -2.41
CA ILE A 206 6.78 -14.39 -1.48
C ILE A 206 5.34 -14.83 -1.77
N ALA A 207 4.46 -13.89 -2.15
CA ALA A 207 3.09 -14.20 -2.51
C ALA A 207 3.02 -15.10 -3.77
N THR A 208 3.85 -14.80 -4.78
CA THR A 208 3.98 -15.59 -6.00
C THR A 208 4.53 -16.99 -5.70
N ASP A 209 5.64 -17.07 -4.96
CA ASP A 209 6.29 -18.35 -4.63
C ASP A 209 5.33 -19.29 -3.89
N ASN A 210 4.52 -18.76 -2.94
CA ASN A 210 3.52 -19.54 -2.23
C ASN A 210 2.44 -20.13 -3.17
N VAL A 211 2.01 -19.37 -4.18
CA VAL A 211 0.99 -19.86 -5.15
C VAL A 211 1.59 -20.87 -6.10
N ILE A 212 2.79 -20.63 -6.61
CA ILE A 212 3.49 -21.59 -7.50
C ILE A 212 3.75 -22.90 -6.75
N GLU A 213 4.27 -22.87 -5.51
CA GLU A 213 4.47 -24.07 -4.69
C GLU A 213 3.15 -24.85 -4.47
N ALA A 214 2.04 -24.13 -4.26
CA ALA A 214 0.72 -24.74 -4.11
C ALA A 214 0.25 -25.40 -5.39
N ALA A 215 0.49 -24.77 -6.55
CA ALA A 215 0.14 -25.29 -7.87
C ALA A 215 0.95 -26.53 -8.22
N GLU A 216 2.26 -26.52 -8.01
CA GLU A 216 3.17 -27.66 -8.22
C GLU A 216 2.71 -28.88 -7.43
N LYS A 217 2.34 -28.72 -6.14
CA LYS A 217 1.80 -29.81 -5.30
C LYS A 217 0.49 -30.39 -5.81
N LEU A 218 -0.22 -29.67 -6.67
CA LEU A 218 -1.49 -30.10 -7.29
C LEU A 218 -1.33 -30.53 -8.74
N GLY A 219 -0.11 -30.47 -9.30
CA GLY A 219 0.14 -30.76 -10.71
C GLY A 219 -0.47 -29.72 -11.65
N ILE A 220 -0.65 -28.48 -11.20
CA ILE A 220 -1.17 -27.37 -11.98
C ILE A 220 0.00 -26.51 -12.46
N GLU A 221 0.11 -26.31 -13.77
CA GLU A 221 1.08 -25.38 -14.33
C GLU A 221 0.60 -23.94 -14.16
N GLY A 222 1.53 -23.05 -13.79
CA GLY A 222 1.23 -21.64 -13.56
C GLY A 222 2.20 -20.71 -14.29
N THR A 223 1.67 -19.60 -14.82
CA THR A 223 2.44 -18.56 -15.50
C THR A 223 2.49 -17.29 -14.67
N VAL A 224 3.64 -16.62 -14.64
CA VAL A 224 3.82 -15.34 -13.97
C VAL A 224 4.05 -14.24 -15.00
N ILE A 225 3.22 -13.20 -14.97
CA ILE A 225 3.30 -12.05 -15.85
C ILE A 225 3.70 -10.81 -15.01
N ASP A 226 4.87 -10.28 -15.28
CA ASP A 226 5.32 -9.01 -14.72
C ASP A 226 4.81 -7.85 -15.59
N MET A 227 3.84 -7.09 -15.09
CA MET A 227 3.33 -5.89 -15.76
C MET A 227 4.37 -4.78 -15.66
N LYS A 228 4.80 -4.25 -16.82
CA LYS A 228 5.94 -3.32 -16.91
C LYS A 228 5.53 -1.87 -17.14
N SER A 229 4.35 -1.66 -17.70
CA SER A 229 3.85 -0.32 -18.02
C SER A 229 2.44 -0.10 -17.48
N ARG A 230 2.10 1.18 -17.31
CA ARG A 230 0.74 1.57 -16.96
C ARG A 230 -0.28 1.17 -18.05
N GLU A 231 0.11 1.23 -19.33
CA GLU A 231 -0.75 0.82 -20.43
C GLU A 231 -1.13 -0.66 -20.32
N GLU A 232 -0.13 -1.55 -20.10
CA GLU A 232 -0.38 -2.97 -19.84
C GLU A 232 -1.29 -3.19 -18.64
N LEU A 233 -1.05 -2.46 -17.57
CA LEU A 233 -1.81 -2.53 -16.33
C LEU A 233 -3.27 -2.11 -16.57
N LEU A 234 -3.51 -0.99 -17.21
CA LEU A 234 -4.85 -0.49 -17.52
C LEU A 234 -5.61 -1.44 -18.44
N LYS A 235 -4.91 -2.17 -19.33
CA LYS A 235 -5.50 -3.08 -20.29
C LYS A 235 -5.74 -4.50 -19.74
N PHE A 236 -4.83 -5.02 -18.93
CA PHE A 236 -4.79 -6.45 -18.59
C PHE A 236 -4.94 -6.76 -17.10
N SER A 237 -4.85 -5.78 -16.19
CA SER A 237 -5.00 -6.10 -14.78
C SER A 237 -6.41 -6.59 -14.47
N PRO A 238 -6.54 -7.70 -13.73
CA PRO A 238 -7.85 -8.31 -13.42
C PRO A 238 -8.60 -7.57 -12.29
N THR A 239 -7.97 -6.61 -11.62
CA THR A 239 -8.57 -5.89 -10.49
C THR A 239 -8.13 -4.44 -10.42
N PRO A 240 -8.91 -3.56 -9.76
CA PRO A 240 -8.53 -2.17 -9.47
C PRO A 240 -7.22 -2.05 -8.70
N TYR A 241 -6.88 -3.05 -7.88
CA TYR A 241 -5.65 -3.05 -7.09
C TYR A 241 -4.41 -2.98 -7.97
N GLY A 242 -4.44 -3.59 -9.17
CA GLY A 242 -3.41 -3.47 -10.19
C GLY A 242 -2.07 -4.15 -9.87
N VAL A 243 -1.71 -4.22 -8.60
CA VAL A 243 -0.37 -4.63 -8.15
C VAL A 243 -0.16 -6.12 -8.19
N TYR A 244 -1.21 -6.89 -7.92
CA TYR A 244 -1.19 -8.34 -7.83
C TYR A 244 -2.55 -8.95 -8.12
N GLY A 245 -2.56 -10.06 -8.86
CA GLY A 245 -3.74 -10.85 -9.10
C GLY A 245 -3.36 -12.29 -9.42
N VAL A 246 -4.11 -13.24 -8.86
CA VAL A 246 -4.01 -14.67 -9.14
C VAL A 246 -5.32 -15.08 -9.78
N ILE A 247 -5.27 -15.57 -11.00
CA ILE A 247 -6.45 -15.95 -11.79
C ILE A 247 -6.32 -17.42 -12.17
N TYR A 248 -7.42 -18.15 -12.10
CA TYR A 248 -7.51 -19.53 -12.56
C TYR A 248 -8.93 -19.83 -13.03
N LYS A 249 -9.07 -20.48 -14.21
CA LYS A 249 -10.36 -20.79 -14.84
C LYS A 249 -11.27 -19.55 -14.95
N ASN A 250 -10.71 -18.44 -15.44
CA ASN A 250 -11.40 -17.16 -15.63
C ASN A 250 -11.98 -16.53 -14.34
N LYS A 251 -11.54 -16.97 -13.16
CA LYS A 251 -11.97 -16.46 -11.87
C LYS A 251 -10.79 -15.87 -11.11
N LEU A 252 -11.02 -14.75 -10.42
CA LEU A 252 -10.05 -14.18 -9.50
C LEU A 252 -9.96 -15.07 -8.26
N LEU A 253 -8.80 -15.70 -8.07
CA LEU A 253 -8.50 -16.50 -6.88
C LEU A 253 -8.07 -15.64 -5.70
N SER A 254 -7.24 -14.63 -5.97
CA SER A 254 -6.79 -13.66 -4.95
C SER A 254 -6.14 -12.44 -5.61
N PHE A 255 -6.20 -11.30 -4.91
CA PHE A 255 -5.41 -10.10 -5.21
C PHE A 255 -4.43 -9.74 -4.07
N HIS A 256 -4.27 -10.63 -3.10
CA HIS A 256 -3.36 -10.47 -1.95
C HIS A 256 -2.59 -11.76 -1.67
N ARG A 257 -1.62 -11.66 -0.76
CA ARG A 257 -0.79 -12.80 -0.38
C ARG A 257 -1.62 -13.91 0.25
N LEU A 258 -1.48 -15.13 -0.29
CA LEU A 258 -1.95 -16.37 0.30
C LEU A 258 -0.79 -17.14 0.95
N THR A 259 -1.08 -17.96 1.93
CA THR A 259 -0.17 -19.05 2.35
C THR A 259 -0.27 -20.19 1.33
N VAL A 260 0.74 -21.07 1.27
CA VAL A 260 0.69 -22.28 0.41
C VAL A 260 -0.59 -23.09 0.68
N HIS A 261 -0.94 -23.28 1.95
CA HIS A 261 -2.15 -24.02 2.33
C HIS A 261 -3.43 -23.35 1.82
N SER A 262 -3.57 -22.03 1.98
CA SER A 262 -4.75 -21.28 1.50
C SER A 262 -4.84 -21.28 -0.03
N ALA A 263 -3.71 -21.17 -0.73
CA ALA A 263 -3.67 -21.27 -2.19
C ALA A 263 -4.09 -22.66 -2.66
N MET A 264 -3.56 -23.74 -2.06
CA MET A 264 -3.98 -25.12 -2.38
C MET A 264 -5.48 -25.34 -2.18
N LYS A 265 -6.04 -24.82 -1.09
CA LYS A 265 -7.48 -24.95 -0.81
C LYS A 265 -8.30 -24.30 -1.93
N ARG A 266 -8.01 -23.03 -2.27
CA ARG A 266 -8.75 -22.27 -3.31
C ARG A 266 -8.57 -22.88 -4.71
N LEU A 267 -7.36 -23.34 -5.06
CA LEU A 267 -7.12 -24.02 -6.34
C LEU A 267 -7.93 -25.32 -6.47
N LYS A 268 -8.01 -26.12 -5.38
CA LYS A 268 -8.82 -27.35 -5.37
C LYS A 268 -10.32 -27.05 -5.48
N GLU A 269 -10.81 -26.01 -4.84
CA GLU A 269 -12.21 -25.59 -4.94
C GLU A 269 -12.57 -25.26 -6.41
N LEU A 270 -11.80 -24.39 -7.05
CA LEU A 270 -12.00 -24.05 -8.47
C LEU A 270 -11.80 -25.22 -9.43
N SER A 271 -10.90 -26.17 -9.11
CA SER A 271 -10.71 -27.37 -9.95
C SER A 271 -11.91 -28.32 -9.94
N ARG A 272 -12.76 -28.30 -8.90
CA ARG A 272 -13.94 -29.14 -8.76
C ARG A 272 -15.20 -28.55 -9.41
N GLU A 273 -15.22 -27.24 -9.63
CA GLU A 273 -16.36 -26.51 -10.21
C GLU A 273 -16.39 -26.58 -11.75
N GLY A 274 -15.40 -27.13 -12.39
CA GLY A 274 -15.30 -27.35 -13.85
C GLY A 274 -15.07 -28.82 -14.19
#